data_2e4b5bf4babb84299b7cbbbc36401817
#
_entry.id   2e4b5bf4babb84299b7cbbbc36401817
#
_cell.length_a   1.000
_cell.length_b   1.000
_cell.length_c   1.000
_cell.angle_alpha   90.00
_cell.angle_beta   90.00
_cell.angle_gamma   90.00
#
_symmetry.space_group_name_H-M   'P 1'
#
loop_
_entity.id
_entity.type
_entity.pdbx_description
1 polymer ?
#
loop_
_entity_poly.entity_id
_entity_poly.type
_entity_poly.pdbx_seq_one_letter_code
_entity_poly.pdbx_strand_id
1 'polypeptide(L)'
;MVEIRGETAEGFEPVREAFARNFAEYGELGAAFALYVRGRKVVDLWGGDARPEVGGRPAPAVPWTADTAQVLRSVTKGLTAATALLLVERGLLDLDAPAASYWPEFAAAGKGAVPVRWLLSHQAGVPALDVPLRLEDVLTWERAVAAVAAQAPAWEPGTAHGYHPYTFGWLVGEVVRRVTGRTVGQYFAEEIARPLGLDLWIGLPAGAAPRVGKLVDLPAPEAARTGPSGLRLRPKQSVRDAYQDPTSLTARAFASVLPGVNMNDPAVQAAEIPGAGGIGTARSVARFYAALIGAADRPDGSGALLPPLFGPEVLARAVGPVVNGPDRVLIVNSTFGLGFWRHGPTAPMTSPSSFGHPGRGGSLGFADPELGLGFGYVTNGMQPGVTGDVRSRNLIRAVRGCLGLS
;
A
#
# COMPACT_ATOMS: atom_id res chain seq x y z
N MET A 1 -6.04 -21.09 -21.26
CA MET A 1 -6.31 -19.73 -20.74
C MET A 1 -6.74 -19.84 -19.28
N VAL A 2 -6.35 -18.91 -18.44
CA VAL A 2 -6.81 -18.84 -17.05
C VAL A 2 -8.30 -18.51 -17.04
N GLU A 3 -9.08 -19.25 -16.24
CA GLU A 3 -10.50 -18.94 -16.03
C GLU A 3 -10.64 -17.71 -15.15
N ILE A 4 -11.32 -16.66 -15.64
CA ILE A 4 -11.65 -15.45 -14.87
C ILE A 4 -13.06 -15.61 -14.30
N ARG A 5 -13.14 -15.63 -12.98
CA ARG A 5 -14.38 -15.77 -12.20
C ARG A 5 -14.82 -14.42 -11.65
N GLY A 6 -16.04 -14.39 -11.12
CA GLY A 6 -16.65 -13.19 -10.56
C GLY A 6 -17.53 -12.46 -11.56
N GLU A 7 -17.87 -11.24 -11.28
CA GLU A 7 -18.88 -10.46 -12.01
C GLU A 7 -18.43 -9.03 -12.33
N THR A 8 -19.01 -8.47 -13.37
CA THR A 8 -18.93 -7.05 -13.74
C THR A 8 -20.34 -6.54 -13.96
N ALA A 9 -20.64 -5.32 -13.51
CA ALA A 9 -21.86 -4.64 -13.86
C ALA A 9 -21.86 -4.28 -15.36
N GLU A 10 -23.05 -4.06 -15.93
CA GLU A 10 -23.23 -3.60 -17.30
C GLU A 10 -22.37 -2.36 -17.58
N GLY A 11 -21.67 -2.36 -18.72
CA GLY A 11 -20.74 -1.31 -19.14
C GLY A 11 -19.31 -1.44 -18.58
N PHE A 12 -19.04 -2.43 -17.72
CA PHE A 12 -17.69 -2.70 -17.19
C PHE A 12 -17.04 -3.97 -17.76
N GLU A 13 -17.59 -4.58 -18.81
CA GLU A 13 -17.04 -5.74 -19.49
C GLU A 13 -15.58 -5.53 -19.98
N PRO A 14 -15.20 -4.32 -20.50
CA PRO A 14 -13.82 -4.04 -20.89
C PRO A 14 -12.81 -4.21 -19.74
N VAL A 15 -13.25 -4.06 -18.48
CA VAL A 15 -12.40 -4.28 -17.32
C VAL A 15 -12.10 -5.77 -17.12
N ARG A 16 -13.08 -6.67 -17.35
CA ARG A 16 -12.86 -8.13 -17.34
C ARG A 16 -11.87 -8.54 -18.42
N GLU A 17 -11.98 -7.96 -19.60
CA GLU A 17 -11.06 -8.23 -20.70
C GLU A 17 -9.62 -7.76 -20.36
N ALA A 18 -9.49 -6.57 -19.79
CA ALA A 18 -8.20 -6.05 -19.32
C ALA A 18 -7.58 -6.94 -18.24
N PHE A 19 -8.41 -7.44 -17.30
CA PHE A 19 -7.98 -8.35 -16.24
C PHE A 19 -7.50 -9.70 -16.84
N ALA A 20 -8.24 -10.27 -17.79
CA ALA A 20 -7.86 -11.50 -18.49
C ALA A 20 -6.54 -11.34 -19.30
N ARG A 21 -6.35 -10.18 -19.95
CA ARG A 21 -5.11 -9.87 -20.66
C ARG A 21 -3.89 -9.82 -19.75
N ASN A 22 -4.04 -9.43 -18.47
CA ASN A 22 -2.93 -9.44 -17.53
C ASN A 22 -2.34 -10.86 -17.38
N PHE A 23 -3.18 -11.88 -17.38
CA PHE A 23 -2.72 -13.29 -17.37
C PHE A 23 -2.09 -13.71 -18.68
N ALA A 24 -2.68 -13.33 -19.82
CA ALA A 24 -2.23 -13.76 -21.13
C ALA A 24 -0.92 -13.09 -21.56
N GLU A 25 -0.72 -11.82 -21.24
CA GLU A 25 0.33 -10.98 -21.83
C GLU A 25 1.32 -10.42 -20.82
N TYR A 26 0.93 -10.26 -19.55
CA TYR A 26 1.75 -9.54 -18.57
C TYR A 26 2.21 -10.41 -17.39
N GLY A 27 2.15 -11.73 -17.53
CA GLY A 27 2.74 -12.68 -16.57
C GLY A 27 2.04 -12.69 -15.21
N GLU A 28 0.73 -12.44 -15.18
CA GLU A 28 -0.05 -12.62 -13.96
C GLU A 28 -0.14 -14.10 -13.59
N LEU A 29 0.01 -14.44 -12.30
CA LEU A 29 -0.08 -15.80 -11.81
C LEU A 29 -1.42 -16.04 -11.09
N GLY A 30 -1.73 -15.21 -10.14
CA GLY A 30 -2.96 -15.18 -9.39
C GLY A 30 -3.26 -13.76 -8.93
N ALA A 31 -4.51 -13.34 -9.10
CA ALA A 31 -4.92 -11.98 -8.78
C ALA A 31 -6.42 -11.88 -8.49
N ALA A 32 -6.79 -10.78 -7.83
CA ALA A 32 -8.16 -10.32 -7.73
C ALA A 32 -8.24 -8.81 -7.93
N PHE A 33 -9.37 -8.36 -8.47
CA PHE A 33 -9.67 -6.95 -8.69
C PHE A 33 -11.11 -6.64 -8.27
N ALA A 34 -11.28 -5.58 -7.49
CA ALA A 34 -12.59 -5.05 -7.14
C ALA A 34 -12.66 -3.54 -7.35
N LEU A 35 -13.84 -3.06 -7.74
CA LEU A 35 -14.11 -1.66 -7.99
C LEU A 35 -15.45 -1.26 -7.38
N TYR A 36 -15.44 -0.23 -6.56
CA TYR A 36 -16.62 0.48 -6.10
C TYR A 36 -16.77 1.80 -6.88
N VAL A 37 -17.98 2.11 -7.29
CA VAL A 37 -18.35 3.40 -7.91
C VAL A 37 -19.62 3.89 -7.25
N ARG A 38 -19.58 5.03 -6.60
CA ARG A 38 -20.72 5.69 -5.95
C ARG A 38 -21.50 4.74 -5.02
N GLY A 39 -20.78 3.98 -4.22
CA GLY A 39 -21.33 3.05 -3.24
C GLY A 39 -21.70 1.66 -3.78
N ARG A 40 -21.60 1.41 -5.08
CA ARG A 40 -21.90 0.12 -5.68
C ARG A 40 -20.62 -0.62 -6.07
N LYS A 41 -20.50 -1.88 -5.70
CA LYS A 41 -19.46 -2.76 -6.21
C LYS A 41 -19.80 -3.14 -7.66
N VAL A 42 -19.12 -2.52 -8.62
CA VAL A 42 -19.38 -2.69 -10.07
C VAL A 42 -18.48 -3.72 -10.72
N VAL A 43 -17.35 -4.06 -10.09
CA VAL A 43 -16.45 -5.12 -10.54
C VAL A 43 -15.99 -5.93 -9.35
N ASP A 44 -15.94 -7.26 -9.52
CA ASP A 44 -15.44 -8.20 -8.55
C ASP A 44 -14.92 -9.45 -9.28
N LEU A 45 -13.63 -9.48 -9.57
CA LEU A 45 -12.98 -10.48 -10.42
C LEU A 45 -11.82 -11.14 -9.72
N TRP A 46 -11.62 -12.43 -9.98
CA TRP A 46 -10.45 -13.17 -9.54
C TRP A 46 -10.13 -14.30 -10.51
N GLY A 47 -8.88 -14.79 -10.47
CA GLY A 47 -8.43 -15.90 -11.29
C GLY A 47 -6.98 -16.29 -11.03
N GLY A 48 -6.58 -17.40 -11.63
CA GLY A 48 -5.23 -17.92 -11.54
C GLY A 48 -4.98 -18.79 -10.32
N ASP A 49 -3.71 -18.93 -9.95
CA ASP A 49 -3.23 -19.80 -8.88
C ASP A 49 -2.87 -18.98 -7.63
N ALA A 50 -3.47 -19.31 -6.49
CA ALA A 50 -3.19 -18.66 -5.22
C ALA A 50 -1.81 -19.04 -4.63
N ARG A 51 -1.26 -20.21 -5.00
CA ARG A 51 0.01 -20.74 -4.46
C ARG A 51 0.91 -21.28 -5.57
N PRO A 52 1.27 -20.46 -6.57
CA PRO A 52 2.05 -20.91 -7.69
C PRO A 52 3.44 -21.40 -7.26
N GLU A 53 3.89 -22.50 -7.84
CA GLU A 53 5.24 -23.01 -7.71
C GLU A 53 6.06 -22.57 -8.93
N VAL A 54 7.19 -21.91 -8.69
CA VAL A 54 8.10 -21.43 -9.73
C VAL A 54 9.46 -22.09 -9.55
N GLY A 55 9.94 -22.73 -10.61
CA GLY A 55 11.27 -23.38 -10.61
C GLY A 55 11.37 -24.68 -9.82
N GLY A 56 10.23 -25.24 -9.36
CA GLY A 56 10.17 -26.47 -8.59
C GLY A 56 9.46 -27.62 -9.34
N ARG A 57 9.22 -28.73 -8.60
CA ARG A 57 8.39 -29.83 -9.11
C ARG A 57 6.95 -29.34 -9.28
N PRO A 58 6.29 -29.61 -10.42
CA PRO A 58 4.90 -29.20 -10.62
C PRO A 58 4.01 -29.74 -9.49
N ALA A 59 3.34 -28.84 -8.80
CA ALA A 59 2.28 -29.15 -7.82
C ALA A 59 0.91 -28.81 -8.44
N PRO A 60 -0.17 -29.45 -7.99
CA PRO A 60 -1.50 -29.07 -8.42
C PRO A 60 -1.77 -27.59 -8.10
N ALA A 61 -2.32 -26.86 -9.08
CA ALA A 61 -2.70 -25.46 -8.90
C ALA A 61 -3.73 -25.32 -7.77
N VAL A 62 -3.53 -24.33 -6.91
CA VAL A 62 -4.50 -23.95 -5.88
C VAL A 62 -5.31 -22.76 -6.44
N PRO A 63 -6.58 -22.98 -6.83
CA PRO A 63 -7.35 -21.91 -7.48
C PRO A 63 -7.45 -20.67 -6.59
N TRP A 64 -7.24 -19.48 -7.18
CA TRP A 64 -7.58 -18.23 -6.52
C TRP A 64 -9.10 -18.15 -6.36
N THR A 65 -9.56 -17.84 -5.16
CA THR A 65 -10.99 -17.71 -4.84
C THR A 65 -11.35 -16.26 -4.54
N ALA A 66 -12.63 -15.99 -4.42
CA ALA A 66 -13.16 -14.71 -3.98
C ALA A 66 -12.60 -14.25 -2.63
N ASP A 67 -12.27 -15.20 -1.76
CA ASP A 67 -11.84 -14.97 -0.38
C ASP A 67 -10.33 -15.14 -0.19
N THR A 68 -9.60 -15.34 -1.29
CA THR A 68 -8.13 -15.37 -1.23
C THR A 68 -7.60 -14.01 -0.81
N ALA A 69 -6.90 -13.99 0.32
CA ALA A 69 -6.19 -12.83 0.82
C ALA A 69 -4.73 -12.85 0.35
N GLN A 70 -4.10 -11.69 0.27
CA GLN A 70 -2.71 -11.57 -0.17
C GLN A 70 -1.98 -10.50 0.62
N VAL A 71 -0.66 -10.67 0.76
CA VAL A 71 0.21 -9.63 1.30
C VAL A 71 0.21 -8.42 0.35
N LEU A 72 -0.15 -7.27 0.87
CA LEU A 72 -0.41 -6.05 0.11
C LEU A 72 0.84 -5.18 -0.11
N ARG A 73 1.95 -5.54 0.55
CA ARG A 73 3.15 -4.71 0.54
C ARG A 73 2.81 -3.26 0.96
N SER A 74 3.32 -2.28 0.26
CA SER A 74 3.16 -0.87 0.67
C SER A 74 1.75 -0.28 0.57
N VAL A 75 0.76 -1.00 0.02
CA VAL A 75 -0.66 -0.62 0.20
C VAL A 75 -1.02 -0.52 1.68
N THR A 76 -0.33 -1.27 2.54
CA THR A 76 -0.40 -1.21 4.01
C THR A 76 -0.24 0.20 4.56
N LYS A 77 0.58 1.06 3.92
CA LYS A 77 0.79 2.43 4.40
C LYS A 77 -0.48 3.25 4.42
N GLY A 78 -1.37 3.04 3.44
CA GLY A 78 -2.68 3.68 3.43
C GLY A 78 -3.55 3.26 4.62
N LEU A 79 -3.47 1.99 5.03
CA LEU A 79 -4.17 1.47 6.22
C LEU A 79 -3.64 2.11 7.50
N THR A 80 -2.32 2.14 7.63
CA THR A 80 -1.63 2.75 8.78
C THR A 80 -1.88 4.25 8.86
N ALA A 81 -1.85 4.95 7.73
CA ALA A 81 -2.18 6.37 7.65
C ALA A 81 -3.62 6.63 8.09
N ALA A 82 -4.58 5.86 7.58
CA ALA A 82 -5.98 5.99 7.98
C ALA A 82 -6.19 5.75 9.47
N THR A 83 -5.42 4.81 10.06
CA THR A 83 -5.45 4.55 11.51
C THR A 83 -5.01 5.78 12.30
N ALA A 84 -3.92 6.44 11.91
CA ALA A 84 -3.45 7.67 12.55
C ALA A 84 -4.41 8.85 12.31
N LEU A 85 -4.95 8.99 11.10
CA LEU A 85 -5.89 10.06 10.76
C LEU A 85 -7.24 9.91 11.47
N LEU A 86 -7.66 8.69 11.80
CA LEU A 86 -8.84 8.49 12.63
C LEU A 86 -8.64 9.03 14.07
N LEU A 87 -7.41 9.00 14.59
CA LEU A 87 -7.09 9.66 15.85
C LEU A 87 -7.13 11.19 15.75
N VAL A 88 -6.74 11.73 14.59
CA VAL A 88 -6.87 13.17 14.31
C VAL A 88 -8.36 13.57 14.27
N GLU A 89 -9.19 12.80 13.55
CA GLU A 89 -10.64 13.01 13.51
C GLU A 89 -11.29 13.02 14.88
N ARG A 90 -10.77 12.19 15.78
CA ARG A 90 -11.24 12.10 17.19
C ARG A 90 -10.63 13.12 18.14
N GLY A 91 -9.77 14.02 17.64
CA GLY A 91 -9.07 15.01 18.47
C GLY A 91 -8.04 14.42 19.43
N LEU A 92 -7.61 13.16 19.23
CA LEU A 92 -6.65 12.45 20.07
C LEU A 92 -5.20 12.62 19.58
N LEU A 93 -5.01 13.05 18.35
CA LEU A 93 -3.70 13.24 17.71
C LEU A 93 -3.68 14.58 16.98
N ASP A 94 -2.71 15.43 17.30
CA ASP A 94 -2.45 16.67 16.58
C ASP A 94 -1.33 16.45 15.57
N LEU A 95 -1.63 16.70 14.30
CA LEU A 95 -0.67 16.58 13.20
C LEU A 95 0.48 17.59 13.27
N ASP A 96 0.26 18.72 13.93
CA ASP A 96 1.21 19.82 14.01
C ASP A 96 2.05 19.78 15.29
N ALA A 97 1.63 18.96 16.27
CA ALA A 97 2.40 18.72 17.48
C ALA A 97 3.68 17.92 17.17
N PRO A 98 4.78 18.16 17.90
CA PRO A 98 5.97 17.32 17.82
C PRO A 98 5.63 15.85 18.13
N ALA A 99 6.11 14.92 17.31
CA ALA A 99 5.94 13.49 17.56
C ALA A 99 6.51 13.07 18.93
N ALA A 100 7.57 13.77 19.38
CA ALA A 100 8.18 13.56 20.70
C ALA A 100 7.23 13.87 21.88
N SER A 101 6.15 14.63 21.67
CA SER A 101 5.12 14.86 22.70
C SER A 101 4.35 13.58 23.01
N TYR A 102 4.23 12.68 22.06
CA TYR A 102 3.58 11.36 22.21
C TYR A 102 4.60 10.25 22.45
N TRP A 103 5.79 10.40 21.88
CA TRP A 103 6.88 9.44 21.91
C TRP A 103 8.21 10.12 22.27
N PRO A 104 8.49 10.37 23.58
CA PRO A 104 9.64 11.17 24.03
C PRO A 104 10.99 10.68 23.52
N GLU A 105 11.19 9.35 23.37
CA GLU A 105 12.44 8.77 22.90
C GLU A 105 12.76 9.17 21.45
N PHE A 106 11.76 9.55 20.65
CA PHE A 106 11.95 10.03 19.30
C PHE A 106 12.70 11.38 19.21
N ALA A 107 12.78 12.14 20.31
CA ALA A 107 13.52 13.40 20.36
C ALA A 107 15.02 13.23 20.12
N ALA A 108 15.56 12.01 20.22
CA ALA A 108 16.98 11.72 20.01
C ALA A 108 17.48 12.20 18.64
N ALA A 109 18.79 12.49 18.56
CA ALA A 109 19.47 12.92 17.34
C ALA A 109 18.84 14.13 16.65
N GLY A 110 18.31 15.09 17.42
CA GLY A 110 17.79 16.36 16.90
C GLY A 110 16.36 16.30 16.36
N LYS A 111 15.60 15.20 16.58
CA LYS A 111 14.23 15.01 16.08
C LYS A 111 13.12 15.57 16.98
N GLY A 112 13.47 16.25 18.09
CA GLY A 112 12.51 16.68 19.11
C GLY A 112 11.39 17.61 18.61
N ALA A 113 11.63 18.38 17.55
CA ALA A 113 10.66 19.32 16.96
C ALA A 113 9.94 18.75 15.71
N VAL A 114 10.17 17.49 15.33
CA VAL A 114 9.56 16.88 14.13
C VAL A 114 8.06 16.69 14.36
N PRO A 115 7.17 17.38 13.60
CA PRO A 115 5.74 17.23 13.78
C PRO A 115 5.24 15.89 13.23
N VAL A 116 4.13 15.39 13.78
CA VAL A 116 3.50 14.12 13.37
C VAL A 116 3.25 14.06 11.85
N ARG A 117 2.81 15.16 11.23
CA ARG A 117 2.58 15.20 9.78
C ARG A 117 3.80 14.84 8.95
N TRP A 118 5.04 15.11 9.44
CA TRP A 118 6.26 14.77 8.71
C TRP A 118 6.58 13.27 8.75
N LEU A 119 6.09 12.55 9.74
CA LEU A 119 6.14 11.08 9.75
C LEU A 119 5.28 10.50 8.61
N LEU A 120 4.07 11.05 8.45
CA LEU A 120 3.11 10.62 7.43
C LEU A 120 3.53 11.01 6.00
N SER A 121 4.20 12.16 5.83
CA SER A 121 4.57 12.70 4.51
C SER A 121 6.00 12.40 4.07
N HIS A 122 6.68 11.47 4.73
CA HIS A 122 8.05 11.06 4.40
C HIS A 122 9.11 12.16 4.54
N GLN A 123 8.89 13.13 5.43
CA GLN A 123 9.79 14.26 5.66
C GLN A 123 10.63 14.13 6.94
N ALA A 124 10.42 13.09 7.74
CA ALA A 124 11.14 12.89 9.01
C ALA A 124 12.65 12.64 8.87
N GLY A 125 13.11 12.32 7.67
CA GLY A 125 14.54 12.08 7.41
C GLY A 125 15.08 10.72 7.88
N VAL A 126 14.22 9.77 8.24
CA VAL A 126 14.61 8.46 8.80
C VAL A 126 14.18 7.31 7.86
N PRO A 127 14.56 7.32 6.55
CA PRO A 127 14.13 6.27 5.63
C PRO A 127 14.94 4.98 5.77
N ALA A 128 16.14 5.04 6.35
CA ALA A 128 17.09 3.96 6.50
C ALA A 128 17.63 3.88 7.93
N LEU A 129 18.15 2.74 8.30
CA LEU A 129 18.87 2.52 9.56
C LEU A 129 20.35 2.32 9.26
N ASP A 130 21.24 2.86 10.13
CA ASP A 130 22.68 2.67 10.02
C ASP A 130 23.06 1.21 10.35
N VAL A 131 22.34 0.61 11.30
CA VAL A 131 22.41 -0.82 11.61
C VAL A 131 21.08 -1.45 11.19
N PRO A 132 21.07 -2.28 10.13
CA PRO A 132 19.86 -2.98 9.71
C PRO A 132 19.31 -3.88 10.81
N LEU A 133 18.00 -3.96 10.91
CA LEU A 133 17.31 -4.87 11.81
C LEU A 133 17.43 -6.31 11.30
N ARG A 134 17.43 -7.26 12.22
CA ARG A 134 17.26 -8.68 11.93
C ARG A 134 15.77 -9.03 11.94
N LEU A 135 15.41 -10.21 11.43
CA LEU A 135 14.04 -10.69 11.46
C LEU A 135 13.44 -10.69 12.87
N GLU A 136 14.21 -11.16 13.86
CA GLU A 136 13.81 -11.19 15.26
C GLU A 136 13.49 -9.80 15.84
N ASP A 137 14.20 -8.77 15.37
CA ASP A 137 13.96 -7.39 15.80
C ASP A 137 12.65 -6.84 15.18
N VAL A 138 12.32 -7.27 13.94
CA VAL A 138 11.07 -6.91 13.27
C VAL A 138 9.87 -7.59 13.92
N LEU A 139 10.03 -8.85 14.34
CA LEU A 139 9.01 -9.59 15.08
C LEU A 139 8.81 -9.08 16.51
N THR A 140 9.78 -8.29 17.01
CA THR A 140 9.74 -7.66 18.34
C THR A 140 9.59 -6.16 18.18
N TRP A 141 8.38 -5.64 18.34
CA TRP A 141 8.03 -4.22 18.10
C TRP A 141 9.01 -3.25 18.76
N GLU A 142 9.34 -3.47 20.03
CA GLU A 142 10.15 -2.57 20.86
C GLU A 142 11.55 -2.35 20.29
N ARG A 143 12.19 -3.39 19.73
CA ARG A 143 13.53 -3.28 19.13
C ARG A 143 13.53 -2.45 17.86
N ALA A 144 12.56 -2.68 17.00
CA ALA A 144 12.42 -1.90 15.77
C ALA A 144 12.17 -0.42 16.07
N VAL A 145 11.29 -0.15 17.02
CA VAL A 145 10.95 1.22 17.45
C VAL A 145 12.13 1.92 18.09
N ALA A 146 12.86 1.23 18.98
CA ALA A 146 14.06 1.79 19.61
C ALA A 146 15.14 2.14 18.57
N ALA A 147 15.35 1.30 17.56
CA ALA A 147 16.29 1.58 16.47
C ALA A 147 15.89 2.81 15.66
N VAL A 148 14.61 2.94 15.31
CA VAL A 148 14.08 4.11 14.59
C VAL A 148 14.15 5.37 15.43
N ALA A 149 13.89 5.30 16.74
CA ALA A 149 14.00 6.43 17.65
C ALA A 149 15.43 6.95 17.77
N ALA A 150 16.41 6.04 17.86
CA ALA A 150 17.83 6.38 17.99
C ALA A 150 18.45 6.90 16.68
N GLN A 151 17.89 6.50 15.51
CA GLN A 151 18.46 6.81 14.19
C GLN A 151 18.55 8.31 13.94
N ALA A 152 19.73 8.79 13.56
CA ALA A 152 19.91 10.15 13.10
C ALA A 152 19.26 10.38 11.73
N PRO A 153 18.65 11.55 11.49
CA PRO A 153 18.09 11.86 10.19
C PRO A 153 19.14 11.90 9.08
N ALA A 154 18.83 11.33 7.91
CA ALA A 154 19.69 11.39 6.71
C ALA A 154 19.67 12.77 6.03
N TRP A 155 18.74 13.64 6.38
CA TRP A 155 18.63 15.07 6.00
C TRP A 155 17.89 15.82 7.11
N GLU A 156 18.03 17.13 7.15
CA GLU A 156 17.30 17.98 8.08
C GLU A 156 15.77 17.79 7.89
N PRO A 157 15.05 17.31 8.91
CA PRO A 157 13.61 17.05 8.81
C PRO A 157 12.84 18.27 8.28
N GLY A 158 11.91 18.01 7.35
CA GLY A 158 11.08 19.02 6.72
C GLY A 158 11.71 19.73 5.50
N THR A 159 13.03 19.66 5.28
CA THR A 159 13.68 20.32 4.14
C THR A 159 13.62 19.53 2.83
N ALA A 160 13.33 18.24 2.92
CA ALA A 160 13.16 17.32 1.80
C ALA A 160 12.24 16.18 2.18
N HIS A 161 11.85 15.39 1.18
CA HIS A 161 11.19 14.12 1.42
C HIS A 161 11.92 12.97 0.73
N GLY A 162 11.71 11.78 1.22
CA GLY A 162 12.23 10.54 0.65
C GLY A 162 11.46 9.37 1.22
N TYR A 163 11.03 8.48 0.37
CA TYR A 163 10.19 7.35 0.72
C TYR A 163 10.79 6.53 1.88
N HIS A 164 10.01 6.24 2.90
CA HIS A 164 10.38 5.42 4.05
C HIS A 164 9.80 4.00 3.87
N PRO A 165 10.53 3.05 3.27
CA PRO A 165 9.95 1.75 2.88
C PRO A 165 9.41 0.94 4.06
N TYR A 166 10.21 0.79 5.11
CA TYR A 166 9.86 0.06 6.33
C TYR A 166 9.61 0.98 7.53
N THR A 167 10.49 1.95 7.73
CA THR A 167 10.49 2.82 8.91
C THR A 167 9.20 3.64 9.06
N PHE A 168 8.50 3.95 7.96
CA PHE A 168 7.17 4.57 7.99
C PHE A 168 6.23 3.86 8.96
N GLY A 169 6.19 2.52 8.90
CA GLY A 169 5.30 1.72 9.73
C GLY A 169 5.58 1.86 11.23
N TRP A 170 6.84 1.84 11.61
CA TRP A 170 7.25 1.99 13.01
C TRP A 170 7.12 3.44 13.48
N LEU A 171 7.45 4.43 12.62
CA LEU A 171 7.31 5.85 12.95
C LEU A 171 5.84 6.21 13.26
N VAL A 172 4.94 5.88 12.36
CA VAL A 172 3.51 6.21 12.52
C VAL A 172 2.86 5.28 13.55
N GLY A 173 3.21 3.99 13.50
CA GLY A 173 2.62 2.97 14.35
C GLY A 173 2.93 3.17 15.83
N GLU A 174 4.14 3.62 16.19
CA GLU A 174 4.48 3.89 17.58
C GLU A 174 3.67 5.09 18.12
N VAL A 175 3.47 6.13 17.34
CA VAL A 175 2.60 7.25 17.75
C VAL A 175 1.17 6.75 18.00
N VAL A 176 0.63 5.91 17.11
CA VAL A 176 -0.71 5.30 17.32
C VAL A 176 -0.72 4.50 18.63
N ARG A 177 0.29 3.68 18.87
CA ARG A 177 0.39 2.85 20.07
C ARG A 177 0.48 3.69 21.35
N ARG A 178 1.27 4.77 21.34
CA ARG A 178 1.40 5.68 22.50
C ARG A 178 0.12 6.42 22.82
N VAL A 179 -0.62 6.83 21.80
CA VAL A 179 -1.89 7.55 21.96
C VAL A 179 -3.02 6.62 22.45
N THR A 180 -3.04 5.36 21.96
CA THR A 180 -4.20 4.47 22.17
C THR A 180 -3.98 3.39 23.23
N GLY A 181 -2.72 3.07 23.55
CA GLY A 181 -2.35 1.87 24.31
C GLY A 181 -2.56 0.55 23.54
N ARG A 182 -2.97 0.61 22.27
CA ARG A 182 -3.23 -0.53 21.39
C ARG A 182 -2.22 -0.55 20.24
N THR A 183 -1.90 -1.74 19.72
CA THR A 183 -1.09 -1.83 18.50
C THR A 183 -1.85 -1.26 17.31
N VAL A 184 -1.13 -0.94 16.22
CA VAL A 184 -1.77 -0.45 14.98
C VAL A 184 -2.76 -1.46 14.45
N GLY A 185 -2.40 -2.76 14.43
CA GLY A 185 -3.26 -3.81 13.93
C GLY A 185 -4.51 -3.99 14.77
N GLN A 186 -4.40 -3.92 16.10
CA GLN A 186 -5.54 -3.98 17.00
C GLN A 186 -6.49 -2.79 16.78
N TYR A 187 -5.94 -1.57 16.76
CA TYR A 187 -6.76 -0.36 16.57
C TYR A 187 -7.42 -0.34 15.19
N PHE A 188 -6.68 -0.69 14.13
CA PHE A 188 -7.21 -0.83 12.78
C PHE A 188 -8.34 -1.87 12.71
N ALA A 189 -8.14 -3.04 13.31
CA ALA A 189 -9.13 -4.12 13.29
C ALA A 189 -10.42 -3.73 14.02
N GLU A 190 -10.32 -3.05 15.17
CA GLU A 190 -11.46 -2.70 16.00
C GLU A 190 -12.23 -1.49 15.46
N GLU A 191 -11.53 -0.47 15.01
CA GLU A 191 -12.10 0.83 14.70
C GLU A 191 -12.39 1.04 13.20
N ILE A 192 -11.75 0.25 12.33
CA ILE A 192 -11.90 0.37 10.88
C ILE A 192 -12.35 -0.94 10.24
N ALA A 193 -11.58 -2.02 10.37
CA ALA A 193 -11.85 -3.23 9.60
C ALA A 193 -13.16 -3.90 9.98
N ARG A 194 -13.41 -4.11 11.27
CA ARG A 194 -14.63 -4.75 11.77
C ARG A 194 -15.89 -3.93 11.47
N PRO A 195 -15.95 -2.61 11.76
CA PRO A 195 -17.11 -1.79 11.42
C PRO A 195 -17.43 -1.75 9.93
N LEU A 196 -16.41 -1.85 9.06
CA LEU A 196 -16.58 -1.85 7.62
C LEU A 196 -16.75 -3.26 7.01
N GLY A 197 -16.68 -4.32 7.82
CA GLY A 197 -16.77 -5.71 7.35
C GLY A 197 -15.63 -6.11 6.42
N LEU A 198 -14.37 -5.74 6.75
CA LEU A 198 -13.21 -5.95 5.90
C LEU A 198 -12.41 -7.19 6.31
N ASP A 199 -12.09 -8.03 5.33
CA ASP A 199 -11.00 -9.01 5.41
C ASP A 199 -9.67 -8.30 5.09
N LEU A 200 -9.17 -7.53 6.06
CA LEU A 200 -8.01 -6.67 5.91
C LEU A 200 -7.31 -6.53 7.27
N TRP A 201 -6.03 -6.89 7.34
CA TRP A 201 -5.30 -7.03 8.60
C TRP A 201 -3.91 -6.41 8.52
N ILE A 202 -3.44 -5.88 9.65
CA ILE A 202 -2.04 -5.59 9.96
C ILE A 202 -1.68 -6.51 11.12
N GLY A 203 -0.92 -7.58 10.86
CA GLY A 203 -0.83 -8.73 11.74
C GLY A 203 -1.98 -9.71 11.52
N LEU A 204 -1.69 -10.79 10.80
CA LEU A 204 -2.68 -11.77 10.37
C LEU A 204 -3.18 -12.63 11.53
N PRO A 205 -4.48 -12.74 11.80
CA PRO A 205 -5.00 -13.70 12.77
C PRO A 205 -4.86 -15.14 12.25
N ALA A 206 -4.55 -16.07 13.14
CA ALA A 206 -4.29 -17.49 12.79
C ALA A 206 -5.41 -18.12 11.95
N GLY A 207 -6.66 -17.78 12.22
CA GLY A 207 -7.81 -18.30 11.47
C GLY A 207 -7.88 -17.87 10.00
N ALA A 208 -7.20 -16.79 9.63
CA ALA A 208 -7.17 -16.30 8.25
C ALA A 208 -5.99 -16.87 7.43
N ALA A 209 -4.98 -17.46 8.08
CA ALA A 209 -3.76 -17.95 7.43
C ALA A 209 -4.00 -18.93 6.26
N PRO A 210 -4.97 -19.87 6.31
CA PRO A 210 -5.23 -20.78 5.20
C PRO A 210 -5.65 -20.09 3.90
N ARG A 211 -6.19 -18.87 3.98
CA ARG A 211 -6.69 -18.09 2.84
C ARG A 211 -5.60 -17.28 2.14
N VAL A 212 -4.39 -17.22 2.70
CA VAL A 212 -3.33 -16.35 2.16
C VAL A 212 -2.61 -17.03 1.00
N GLY A 213 -2.54 -16.32 -0.12
CA GLY A 213 -1.79 -16.71 -1.29
C GLY A 213 -0.27 -16.60 -1.08
N LYS A 214 0.51 -17.32 -1.90
CA LYS A 214 1.98 -17.31 -1.87
C LYS A 214 2.52 -16.26 -2.82
N LEU A 215 3.30 -15.31 -2.33
CA LEU A 215 4.04 -14.35 -3.15
C LEU A 215 5.18 -15.02 -3.91
N VAL A 216 5.34 -14.66 -5.16
CA VAL A 216 6.43 -15.16 -6.02
C VAL A 216 7.06 -13.98 -6.76
N ASP A 217 8.38 -13.83 -6.67
CA ASP A 217 9.12 -12.83 -7.44
C ASP A 217 9.19 -13.25 -8.91
N LEU A 218 8.81 -12.34 -9.80
CA LEU A 218 8.82 -12.54 -11.25
C LEU A 218 9.75 -11.55 -11.95
N PRO A 219 10.36 -11.94 -13.07
CA PRO A 219 11.02 -10.98 -13.95
C PRO A 219 9.99 -10.01 -14.54
N ALA A 220 10.43 -8.80 -14.91
CA ALA A 220 9.57 -7.89 -15.66
C ALA A 220 9.17 -8.56 -17.00
N PRO A 221 7.87 -8.58 -17.35
CA PRO A 221 7.42 -9.16 -18.62
C PRO A 221 8.00 -8.41 -19.81
N GLU A 222 8.23 -9.11 -20.92
CA GLU A 222 8.83 -8.52 -22.10
C GLU A 222 8.00 -7.37 -22.67
N ALA A 223 6.68 -7.52 -22.68
CA ALA A 223 5.73 -6.48 -23.09
C ALA A 223 5.81 -5.20 -22.24
N ALA A 224 6.21 -5.30 -20.96
CA ALA A 224 6.40 -4.13 -20.11
C ALA A 224 7.75 -3.41 -20.36
N ARG A 225 8.67 -4.06 -21.09
CA ARG A 225 9.98 -3.50 -21.44
C ARG A 225 9.95 -2.66 -22.72
N THR A 226 8.87 -2.73 -23.48
CA THR A 226 8.69 -1.98 -24.74
C THR A 226 7.60 -0.92 -24.54
N GLY A 227 7.91 0.34 -24.84
CA GLY A 227 6.90 1.41 -24.88
C GLY A 227 6.01 1.28 -26.13
N PRO A 228 4.96 2.12 -26.24
CA PRO A 228 4.04 2.14 -27.38
C PRO A 228 4.74 2.31 -28.75
N SER A 229 5.94 2.87 -28.76
CA SER A 229 6.80 3.05 -29.95
C SER A 229 7.70 1.85 -30.28
N GLY A 230 7.58 0.72 -29.57
CA GLY A 230 8.47 -0.42 -29.71
C GLY A 230 9.88 -0.22 -29.10
N LEU A 231 10.16 0.93 -28.53
CA LEU A 231 11.43 1.24 -27.88
C LEU A 231 11.51 0.58 -26.51
N ARG A 232 12.65 -0.03 -26.19
CA ARG A 232 12.89 -0.62 -24.86
C ARG A 232 12.96 0.49 -23.79
N LEU A 233 11.98 0.48 -22.88
CA LEU A 233 12.00 1.36 -21.72
C LEU A 233 13.03 0.85 -20.70
N ARG A 234 14.09 1.61 -20.48
CA ARG A 234 15.08 1.33 -19.42
C ARG A 234 14.92 2.37 -18.32
N PRO A 235 14.97 1.97 -17.03
CA PRO A 235 15.11 2.94 -15.95
C PRO A 235 16.29 3.88 -16.23
N LYS A 236 16.18 5.13 -15.80
CA LYS A 236 17.31 6.09 -15.85
C LYS A 236 18.53 5.46 -15.19
N GLN A 237 19.73 5.75 -15.70
CA GLN A 237 20.98 5.20 -15.17
C GLN A 237 21.11 5.51 -13.67
N SER A 238 20.82 6.75 -13.25
CA SER A 238 20.86 7.20 -11.86
C SER A 238 19.95 6.38 -10.92
N VAL A 239 18.77 5.93 -11.41
CA VAL A 239 17.86 5.08 -10.62
C VAL A 239 18.48 3.70 -10.44
N ARG A 240 19.00 3.09 -11.51
CA ARG A 240 19.66 1.77 -11.41
C ARG A 240 20.86 1.81 -10.48
N ASP A 241 21.72 2.82 -10.63
CA ASP A 241 22.91 2.98 -9.80
C ASP A 241 22.53 3.12 -8.33
N ALA A 242 21.49 3.90 -8.01
CA ALA A 242 21.00 4.06 -6.65
C ALA A 242 20.49 2.76 -6.01
N TYR A 243 19.88 1.86 -6.79
CA TYR A 243 19.45 0.55 -6.28
C TYR A 243 20.59 -0.49 -6.20
N GLN A 244 21.65 -0.34 -7.01
CA GLN A 244 22.76 -1.27 -7.08
C GLN A 244 23.91 -0.92 -6.13
N ASP A 245 24.10 0.35 -5.83
CA ASP A 245 25.09 0.81 -4.87
C ASP A 245 24.60 0.58 -3.44
N PRO A 246 25.21 -0.37 -2.68
CA PRO A 246 24.78 -0.69 -1.31
C PRO A 246 24.99 0.47 -0.32
N THR A 247 25.81 1.47 -0.67
CA THR A 247 26.05 2.66 0.15
C THR A 247 25.02 3.76 -0.08
N SER A 248 24.28 3.68 -1.17
CA SER A 248 23.25 4.66 -1.50
C SER A 248 22.14 4.69 -0.47
N LEU A 249 21.51 5.85 -0.28
CA LEU A 249 20.35 5.99 0.59
C LEU A 249 19.19 5.10 0.14
N THR A 250 19.01 4.92 -1.18
CA THR A 250 18.00 4.03 -1.76
C THR A 250 18.20 2.59 -1.30
N ALA A 251 19.38 2.02 -1.56
CA ALA A 251 19.67 0.63 -1.20
C ALA A 251 19.56 0.41 0.32
N ARG A 252 20.13 1.31 1.13
CA ARG A 252 20.05 1.27 2.60
C ARG A 252 18.60 1.34 3.11
N ALA A 253 17.76 2.18 2.53
CA ALA A 253 16.36 2.30 2.93
C ALA A 253 15.58 0.99 2.70
N PHE A 254 15.79 0.35 1.54
CA PHE A 254 15.17 -0.97 1.24
C PHE A 254 15.84 -2.13 2.00
N ALA A 255 17.07 -1.96 2.48
CA ALA A 255 17.82 -2.91 3.29
C ALA A 255 17.75 -2.63 4.80
N SER A 256 16.77 -1.85 5.27
CA SER A 256 16.57 -1.59 6.72
C SER A 256 16.33 -2.87 7.54
N VAL A 257 16.01 -3.98 6.88
CA VAL A 257 15.92 -5.32 7.47
C VAL A 257 16.78 -6.28 6.65
N LEU A 258 17.74 -6.97 7.30
CA LEU A 258 18.64 -7.94 6.66
C LEU A 258 18.74 -9.24 7.49
N PRO A 259 18.72 -10.43 6.81
CA PRO A 259 18.30 -10.60 5.41
C PRO A 259 16.89 -10.09 5.18
N GLY A 260 16.52 -9.83 3.90
CA GLY A 260 15.20 -9.31 3.57
C GLY A 260 14.05 -10.18 4.11
N VAL A 261 12.96 -9.54 4.50
CA VAL A 261 11.82 -10.21 5.13
C VAL A 261 11.11 -11.12 4.12
N ASN A 262 11.02 -12.43 4.45
CA ASN A 262 10.18 -13.36 3.69
C ASN A 262 8.70 -13.18 4.05
N MET A 263 7.95 -12.51 3.20
CA MET A 263 6.52 -12.23 3.41
C MET A 263 5.62 -13.47 3.31
N ASN A 264 6.16 -14.63 2.91
CA ASN A 264 5.44 -15.90 2.94
C ASN A 264 5.62 -16.64 4.27
N ASP A 265 6.49 -16.17 5.15
CA ASP A 265 6.69 -16.76 6.48
C ASP A 265 5.47 -16.46 7.37
N PRO A 266 4.82 -17.50 7.96
CA PRO A 266 3.68 -17.30 8.85
C PRO A 266 3.98 -16.39 10.05
N ALA A 267 5.19 -16.43 10.60
CA ALA A 267 5.57 -15.55 11.72
C ALA A 267 5.62 -14.08 11.27
N VAL A 268 6.10 -13.83 10.05
CA VAL A 268 6.10 -12.49 9.44
C VAL A 268 4.68 -12.01 9.14
N GLN A 269 3.81 -12.89 8.66
CA GLN A 269 2.41 -12.55 8.38
C GLN A 269 1.63 -12.24 9.67
N ALA A 270 1.93 -12.94 10.76
CA ALA A 270 1.34 -12.69 12.07
C ALA A 270 1.89 -11.42 12.74
N ALA A 271 3.10 -11.00 12.39
CA ALA A 271 3.72 -9.80 12.94
C ALA A 271 3.12 -8.52 12.33
N GLU A 272 3.06 -7.47 13.14
CA GLU A 272 2.66 -6.15 12.66
C GLU A 272 3.83 -5.43 11.99
N ILE A 273 3.81 -5.34 10.66
CA ILE A 273 4.74 -4.55 9.87
C ILE A 273 3.95 -3.45 9.14
N PRO A 274 3.60 -2.34 9.81
CA PRO A 274 2.62 -1.39 9.29
C PRO A 274 3.06 -0.61 8.04
N GLY A 275 4.32 -0.77 7.63
CA GLY A 275 4.82 -0.24 6.36
C GLY A 275 4.67 -1.16 5.15
N ALA A 276 4.46 -2.49 5.36
CA ALA A 276 4.56 -3.46 4.27
C ALA A 276 3.86 -4.82 4.49
N GLY A 277 3.39 -5.11 5.68
CA GLY A 277 2.89 -6.45 6.09
C GLY A 277 1.37 -6.58 6.12
N GLY A 278 0.62 -5.60 5.66
CA GLY A 278 -0.84 -5.72 5.56
C GLY A 278 -1.25 -6.85 4.63
N ILE A 279 -2.32 -7.54 4.98
CA ILE A 279 -2.87 -8.69 4.23
C ILE A 279 -4.36 -8.47 4.05
N GLY A 280 -4.89 -8.80 2.86
CA GLY A 280 -6.32 -8.66 2.63
C GLY A 280 -6.77 -9.06 1.23
N THR A 281 -8.08 -9.02 1.02
CA THR A 281 -8.72 -9.29 -0.26
C THR A 281 -8.83 -8.02 -1.10
N ALA A 282 -8.94 -8.15 -2.42
CA ALA A 282 -9.15 -7.02 -3.33
C ALA A 282 -10.46 -6.27 -3.00
N ARG A 283 -11.52 -7.01 -2.65
CA ARG A 283 -12.80 -6.43 -2.21
C ARG A 283 -12.62 -5.50 -1.02
N SER A 284 -11.89 -5.98 -0.01
CA SER A 284 -11.67 -5.23 1.22
C SER A 284 -10.80 -4.01 0.99
N VAL A 285 -9.79 -4.10 0.12
CA VAL A 285 -8.98 -2.93 -0.29
C VAL A 285 -9.85 -1.90 -1.00
N ALA A 286 -10.65 -2.31 -2.00
CA ALA A 286 -11.53 -1.39 -2.73
C ALA A 286 -12.56 -0.74 -1.82
N ARG A 287 -13.21 -1.54 -0.94
CA ARG A 287 -14.20 -1.07 0.01
C ARG A 287 -13.60 -0.11 1.05
N PHE A 288 -12.40 -0.41 1.55
CA PHE A 288 -11.67 0.47 2.45
C PHE A 288 -11.46 1.86 1.84
N TYR A 289 -10.92 1.91 0.62
CA TYR A 289 -10.70 3.19 -0.07
C TYR A 289 -12.00 3.91 -0.40
N ALA A 290 -13.06 3.19 -0.80
CA ALA A 290 -14.39 3.77 -0.99
C ALA A 290 -14.96 4.36 0.32
N ALA A 291 -14.76 3.69 1.45
CA ALA A 291 -15.22 4.16 2.75
C ALA A 291 -14.51 5.44 3.22
N LEU A 292 -13.22 5.64 2.85
CA LEU A 292 -12.52 6.88 3.18
C LEU A 292 -13.25 8.13 2.65
N ILE A 293 -13.94 8.01 1.52
CA ILE A 293 -14.62 9.11 0.81
C ILE A 293 -16.14 9.03 0.88
N GLY A 294 -16.72 8.15 1.72
CA GLY A 294 -18.17 7.96 1.82
C GLY A 294 -18.82 7.30 0.60
N ALA A 295 -18.04 6.58 -0.20
CA ALA A 295 -18.51 5.89 -1.40
C ALA A 295 -18.58 4.35 -1.22
N ALA A 296 -18.82 3.88 0.00
CA ALA A 296 -19.10 2.48 0.31
C ALA A 296 -20.52 2.33 0.87
N ASP A 297 -21.18 1.23 0.51
CA ASP A 297 -22.50 0.84 1.02
C ASP A 297 -22.41 0.34 2.47
N ARG A 298 -23.52 0.37 3.20
CA ARG A 298 -23.59 -0.23 4.54
C ARG A 298 -23.51 -1.76 4.47
N PRO A 299 -22.85 -2.41 5.45
CA PRO A 299 -22.77 -3.89 5.49
C PRO A 299 -24.12 -4.56 5.73
N ASP A 300 -25.14 -3.81 6.18
CA ASP A 300 -26.48 -4.31 6.52
C ASP A 300 -27.36 -4.64 5.30
N GLY A 301 -26.84 -4.45 4.08
CA GLY A 301 -27.57 -4.72 2.85
C GLY A 301 -28.65 -3.69 2.52
N SER A 302 -28.76 -2.58 3.25
CA SER A 302 -29.75 -1.53 3.00
C SER A 302 -29.51 -0.76 1.70
N GLY A 303 -28.29 -0.84 1.12
CA GLY A 303 -27.86 -0.02 -0.02
C GLY A 303 -27.59 1.44 0.34
N ALA A 304 -27.79 1.83 1.59
CA ALA A 304 -27.42 3.16 2.07
C ALA A 304 -25.90 3.30 2.15
N LEU A 305 -25.38 4.50 1.86
CA LEU A 305 -23.95 4.78 1.96
C LEU A 305 -23.52 4.92 3.42
N LEU A 306 -22.29 4.49 3.69
CA LEU A 306 -21.59 4.86 4.90
C LEU A 306 -21.20 6.34 4.85
N PRO A 307 -21.20 7.05 5.99
CA PRO A 307 -20.52 8.32 6.05
C PRO A 307 -19.02 8.09 5.78
N PRO A 308 -18.32 9.11 5.24
CA PRO A 308 -16.87 9.02 5.09
C PRO A 308 -16.21 8.75 6.44
N LEU A 309 -15.09 7.99 6.41
CA LEU A 309 -14.36 7.66 7.63
C LEU A 309 -13.79 8.90 8.32
N PHE A 310 -13.52 9.95 7.55
CA PHE A 310 -13.04 11.24 8.03
C PHE A 310 -14.01 12.35 7.61
N GLY A 311 -14.18 13.35 8.47
CA GLY A 311 -14.84 14.59 8.10
C GLY A 311 -14.09 15.34 6.99
N PRO A 312 -14.73 16.33 6.36
CA PRO A 312 -14.18 17.03 5.19
C PRO A 312 -12.82 17.68 5.47
N GLU A 313 -12.61 18.20 6.68
CA GLU A 313 -11.36 18.87 7.07
C GLU A 313 -10.19 17.89 7.14
N VAL A 314 -10.35 16.77 7.86
CA VAL A 314 -9.29 15.75 7.98
C VAL A 314 -9.03 15.12 6.62
N LEU A 315 -10.07 14.82 5.84
CA LEU A 315 -9.91 14.29 4.49
C LEU A 315 -9.13 15.26 3.59
N ALA A 316 -9.47 16.55 3.59
CA ALA A 316 -8.76 17.55 2.80
C ALA A 316 -7.28 17.66 3.20
N ARG A 317 -6.96 17.62 4.50
CA ARG A 317 -5.57 17.59 4.98
C ARG A 317 -4.85 16.30 4.58
N ALA A 318 -5.54 15.16 4.64
CA ALA A 318 -4.96 13.84 4.31
C ALA A 318 -4.56 13.74 2.85
N VAL A 319 -5.41 14.25 1.95
CA VAL A 319 -5.24 14.08 0.50
C VAL A 319 -4.63 15.29 -0.19
N GLY A 320 -4.53 16.43 0.48
CA GLY A 320 -3.81 17.60 -0.04
C GLY A 320 -2.33 17.26 -0.33
N PRO A 321 -1.70 17.87 -1.34
CA PRO A 321 -0.28 17.66 -1.62
C PRO A 321 0.54 18.31 -0.51
N VAL A 322 1.15 17.49 0.37
CA VAL A 322 2.03 17.96 1.45
C VAL A 322 3.45 18.12 0.94
N VAL A 323 3.90 17.19 0.07
CA VAL A 323 5.20 17.26 -0.61
C VAL A 323 5.04 16.90 -2.08
N ASN A 324 5.81 17.59 -2.92
CA ASN A 324 5.88 17.34 -4.36
C ASN A 324 7.29 17.65 -4.87
N GLY A 325 7.91 16.73 -5.58
CA GLY A 325 9.22 16.94 -6.18
C GLY A 325 10.16 15.75 -6.07
N PRO A 326 11.48 15.98 -6.12
CA PRO A 326 12.48 14.91 -6.08
C PRO A 326 12.45 14.14 -4.77
N ASP A 327 12.21 12.81 -4.87
CA ASP A 327 12.27 11.88 -3.75
C ASP A 327 13.73 11.41 -3.54
N ARG A 328 14.28 11.64 -2.36
CA ARG A 328 15.69 11.31 -2.04
C ARG A 328 15.98 9.81 -1.98
N VAL A 329 14.95 8.99 -1.89
CA VAL A 329 15.05 7.51 -1.80
C VAL A 329 14.69 6.85 -3.12
N LEU A 330 13.59 7.26 -3.76
CA LEU A 330 13.13 6.64 -5.02
C LEU A 330 13.85 7.19 -6.26
N ILE A 331 14.53 8.33 -6.14
CA ILE A 331 15.24 9.01 -7.24
C ILE A 331 14.32 9.35 -8.42
N VAL A 332 13.06 9.59 -8.13
CA VAL A 332 12.02 10.05 -9.05
C VAL A 332 11.21 11.15 -8.37
N ASN A 333 10.43 11.91 -9.16
CA ASN A 333 9.49 12.84 -8.54
C ASN A 333 8.32 12.05 -7.94
N SER A 334 7.95 12.39 -6.71
CA SER A 334 6.80 11.84 -6.02
C SER A 334 5.96 12.95 -5.38
N THR A 335 4.67 12.68 -5.21
CA THR A 335 3.74 13.58 -4.54
C THR A 335 3.01 12.79 -3.46
N PHE A 336 3.13 13.22 -2.21
CA PHE A 336 2.44 12.60 -1.07
C PHE A 336 1.53 13.61 -0.36
N GLY A 337 0.37 13.11 0.06
CA GLY A 337 -0.39 13.66 1.17
C GLY A 337 0.08 13.05 2.49
N LEU A 338 -0.80 12.95 3.47
CA LEU A 338 -0.48 12.34 4.77
C LEU A 338 -0.61 10.82 4.70
N GLY A 339 0.46 10.16 4.30
CA GLY A 339 0.55 8.69 4.17
C GLY A 339 -0.06 8.11 2.91
N PHE A 340 -0.54 8.96 2.01
CA PHE A 340 -1.08 8.56 0.72
C PHE A 340 -0.25 9.13 -0.42
N TRP A 341 0.01 8.30 -1.40
CA TRP A 341 0.54 8.74 -2.68
C TRP A 341 -0.56 9.42 -3.49
N ARG A 342 -0.24 10.53 -4.14
CA ARG A 342 -1.16 11.24 -5.02
C ARG A 342 -0.99 10.81 -6.47
N HIS A 343 -2.07 10.94 -7.26
CA HIS A 343 -1.99 10.72 -8.70
C HIS A 343 -0.84 11.51 -9.33
N GLY A 344 -0.13 10.88 -10.24
CA GLY A 344 0.95 11.49 -10.99
C GLY A 344 1.70 10.48 -11.86
N PRO A 345 2.74 10.90 -12.58
CA PRO A 345 3.46 10.02 -13.52
C PRO A 345 4.06 8.77 -12.88
N THR A 346 4.47 8.84 -11.62
CA THR A 346 5.06 7.73 -10.86
C THR A 346 4.02 6.85 -10.17
N ALA A 347 2.82 7.38 -9.92
CA ALA A 347 1.69 6.67 -9.35
C ALA A 347 0.40 7.01 -10.11
N PRO A 348 0.25 6.53 -11.36
CA PRO A 348 -0.94 6.81 -12.14
C PRO A 348 -2.17 6.14 -11.52
N MET A 349 -3.25 6.93 -11.37
CA MET A 349 -4.57 6.55 -10.89
C MET A 349 -5.62 7.14 -11.85
N THR A 350 -6.90 7.18 -11.47
CA THR A 350 -7.98 7.58 -12.39
C THR A 350 -8.03 9.07 -12.71
N SER A 351 -7.78 9.95 -11.75
CA SER A 351 -7.83 11.41 -11.92
C SER A 351 -6.84 12.12 -10.98
N PRO A 352 -6.62 13.43 -11.14
CA PRO A 352 -5.79 14.23 -10.23
C PRO A 352 -6.28 14.25 -8.78
N SER A 353 -7.57 14.01 -8.53
CA SER A 353 -8.12 13.92 -7.18
C SER A 353 -7.76 12.61 -6.46
N SER A 354 -7.37 11.58 -7.22
CA SER A 354 -7.07 10.25 -6.68
C SER A 354 -5.92 10.26 -5.68
N PHE A 355 -6.07 9.41 -4.65
CA PHE A 355 -5.06 9.17 -3.63
C PHE A 355 -5.10 7.72 -3.15
N GLY A 356 -3.95 7.16 -2.83
CA GLY A 356 -3.86 5.76 -2.39
C GLY A 356 -2.43 5.32 -2.24
N HIS A 357 -2.15 4.04 -2.41
CA HIS A 357 -0.77 3.56 -2.35
C HIS A 357 -0.53 2.32 -3.23
N PRO A 358 0.51 2.32 -4.07
CA PRO A 358 0.98 1.12 -4.76
C PRO A 358 1.75 0.21 -3.79
N GLY A 359 1.62 -1.10 -3.99
CA GLY A 359 2.46 -2.12 -3.37
C GLY A 359 3.58 -2.57 -4.29
N ARG A 360 4.79 -2.78 -3.76
CA ARG A 360 5.86 -3.44 -4.51
C ARG A 360 5.34 -4.75 -5.11
N GLY A 361 5.55 -4.94 -6.39
CA GLY A 361 5.15 -6.16 -7.09
C GLY A 361 3.83 -6.07 -7.84
N GLY A 362 3.03 -4.98 -7.66
CA GLY A 362 1.88 -4.73 -8.52
C GLY A 362 0.56 -4.43 -7.83
N SER A 363 0.34 -4.85 -6.57
CA SER A 363 -0.88 -4.52 -5.85
C SER A 363 -1.09 -3.00 -5.75
N LEU A 364 -2.36 -2.57 -5.79
CA LEU A 364 -2.71 -1.15 -5.76
C LEU A 364 -4.05 -0.96 -5.06
N GLY A 365 -4.12 0.00 -4.16
CA GLY A 365 -5.36 0.49 -3.58
C GLY A 365 -5.42 2.01 -3.65
N PHE A 366 -6.57 2.57 -4.07
CA PHE A 366 -6.77 4.02 -4.07
C PHE A 366 -8.25 4.40 -4.09
N ALA A 367 -8.52 5.63 -3.69
CA ALA A 367 -9.81 6.30 -3.86
C ALA A 367 -9.72 7.44 -4.86
N ASP A 368 -10.85 7.75 -5.49
CA ASP A 368 -11.04 8.93 -6.31
C ASP A 368 -12.31 9.68 -5.87
N PRO A 369 -12.18 10.79 -5.15
CA PRO A 369 -13.33 11.52 -4.61
C PRO A 369 -14.26 12.10 -5.68
N GLU A 370 -13.73 12.57 -6.82
CA GLU A 370 -14.54 13.16 -7.90
C GLU A 370 -15.42 12.11 -8.57
N LEU A 371 -14.93 10.89 -8.68
CA LEU A 371 -15.64 9.78 -9.30
C LEU A 371 -16.46 8.97 -8.29
N GLY A 372 -16.27 9.19 -6.99
CA GLY A 372 -16.84 8.33 -5.94
C GLY A 372 -16.32 6.90 -6.03
N LEU A 373 -15.02 6.73 -6.28
CA LEU A 373 -14.44 5.45 -6.67
C LEU A 373 -13.50 4.88 -5.60
N GLY A 374 -13.62 3.58 -5.34
CA GLY A 374 -12.67 2.79 -4.57
C GLY A 374 -12.12 1.63 -5.40
N PHE A 375 -10.79 1.57 -5.55
CA PHE A 375 -10.06 0.63 -6.39
C PHE A 375 -9.23 -0.31 -5.53
N GLY A 376 -9.31 -1.62 -5.77
CA GLY A 376 -8.50 -2.64 -5.09
C GLY A 376 -8.03 -3.72 -6.06
N TYR A 377 -6.72 -3.77 -6.29
CA TYR A 377 -6.08 -4.80 -7.08
C TYR A 377 -5.00 -5.48 -6.25
N VAL A 378 -5.06 -6.79 -6.13
CA VAL A 378 -4.09 -7.61 -5.40
C VAL A 378 -3.59 -8.75 -6.28
N THR A 379 -2.28 -9.03 -6.19
CA THR A 379 -1.60 -10.04 -7.02
C THR A 379 -0.55 -10.76 -6.19
N ASN A 380 -0.25 -12.00 -6.54
CA ASN A 380 0.84 -12.77 -5.94
C ASN A 380 2.10 -12.86 -6.83
N GLY A 381 2.00 -12.53 -8.10
CA GLY A 381 3.14 -12.45 -9.02
C GLY A 381 3.83 -11.08 -8.91
N MET A 382 4.90 -10.99 -8.11
CA MET A 382 5.59 -9.72 -7.87
C MET A 382 6.55 -9.36 -8.99
N GLN A 383 6.18 -8.40 -9.80
CA GLN A 383 7.08 -7.80 -10.82
C GLN A 383 8.01 -6.75 -10.19
N PRO A 384 9.20 -6.53 -10.78
CA PRO A 384 10.11 -5.49 -10.30
C PRO A 384 9.47 -4.10 -10.37
N GLY A 385 9.59 -3.34 -9.28
CA GLY A 385 9.12 -1.96 -9.20
C GLY A 385 8.40 -1.66 -7.89
N VAL A 386 8.45 -0.39 -7.50
CA VAL A 386 7.74 0.16 -6.33
C VAL A 386 6.72 1.21 -6.73
N THR A 387 6.69 1.58 -8.00
CA THR A 387 5.76 2.51 -8.64
C THR A 387 4.85 1.75 -9.61
N GLY A 388 3.92 2.44 -10.26
CA GLY A 388 2.85 1.83 -11.06
C GLY A 388 3.27 0.65 -11.95
N ASP A 389 2.59 -0.47 -11.77
CA ASP A 389 2.74 -1.72 -12.52
C ASP A 389 1.90 -1.69 -13.81
N VAL A 390 2.34 -2.37 -14.85
CA VAL A 390 1.63 -2.39 -16.15
C VAL A 390 0.24 -3.00 -16.02
N ARG A 391 0.07 -4.03 -15.18
CA ARG A 391 -1.21 -4.72 -14.97
C ARG A 391 -2.23 -3.79 -14.31
N SER A 392 -1.84 -3.07 -13.28
CA SER A 392 -2.72 -2.08 -12.64
C SER A 392 -3.03 -0.90 -13.57
N ARG A 393 -2.07 -0.46 -14.41
CA ARG A 393 -2.31 0.58 -15.42
C ARG A 393 -3.33 0.16 -16.49
N ASN A 394 -3.28 -1.12 -16.91
CA ASN A 394 -4.27 -1.66 -17.85
C ASN A 394 -5.68 -1.61 -17.26
N LEU A 395 -5.83 -1.99 -15.99
CA LEU A 395 -7.11 -1.92 -15.29
C LEU A 395 -7.59 -0.46 -15.13
N ILE A 396 -6.71 0.45 -14.74
CA ILE A 396 -7.03 1.88 -14.64
C ILE A 396 -7.52 2.44 -15.98
N ARG A 397 -6.81 2.10 -17.08
CA ARG A 397 -7.21 2.53 -18.43
C ARG A 397 -8.60 2.00 -18.82
N ALA A 398 -8.87 0.73 -18.55
CA ALA A 398 -10.17 0.13 -18.82
C ALA A 398 -11.28 0.79 -17.98
N VAL A 399 -11.04 1.01 -16.69
CA VAL A 399 -11.97 1.73 -15.79
C VAL A 399 -12.25 3.15 -16.30
N ARG A 400 -11.20 3.91 -16.69
CA ARG A 400 -11.37 5.24 -17.27
C ARG A 400 -12.24 5.21 -18.53
N GLY A 401 -12.00 4.24 -19.41
CA GLY A 401 -12.82 4.06 -20.62
C GLY A 401 -14.30 3.79 -20.31
N CYS A 402 -14.59 2.90 -19.34
CA CYS A 402 -15.96 2.61 -18.91
C CYS A 402 -16.66 3.82 -18.27
N LEU A 403 -15.89 4.74 -17.67
CA LEU A 403 -16.42 5.98 -17.09
C LEU A 403 -16.43 7.17 -18.06
N GLY A 404 -16.09 6.96 -19.34
CA GLY A 404 -16.05 8.02 -20.35
C GLY A 404 -14.94 9.06 -20.16
N LEU A 405 -13.86 8.69 -19.46
CA LEU A 405 -12.72 9.57 -19.23
C LEU A 405 -11.64 9.33 -20.30
N SER A 406 -11.29 10.36 -21.03
CA SER A 406 -10.22 10.35 -22.04
C SER A 406 -8.81 10.19 -21.44
#